data_c1eb81307cbe2efc801dfa60bff25c77
#
_entry.id   c1eb81307cbe2efc801dfa60bff25c77
#
_cell.length_a   1.000
_cell.length_b   1.000
_cell.length_c   1.000
_cell.angle_alpha   90.00
_cell.angle_beta   90.00
_cell.angle_gamma   90.00
#
_symmetry.space_group_name_H-M   'P 1'
#
loop_
_entity.id
_entity.type
_entity.pdbx_description
1 polymer ?
#
loop_
_entity_poly.entity_id
_entity_poly.type
_entity_poly.pdbx_seq_one_letter_code
_entity_poly.pdbx_strand_id
1 'polypeptide(L)'
;CIRDSNFILDKAVEGSIELMAVASCKESGITMEAFTDLPCVQFYAGNFIAPVTGKNGVFYDKRNGFCLESQYVPNAINQEGEEKPILEAGDTYDTTTVYKFIF
;
A
#
# COMPACT_ATOMS: atom_id res chain seq x y z
N CYS A 1 -4.68 12.08 5.09
CA CYS A 1 -6.08 11.65 5.15
C CYS A 1 -6.38 11.01 6.50
N ILE A 2 -7.46 11.39 7.17
CA ILE A 2 -7.84 10.84 8.49
C ILE A 2 -8.51 9.46 8.40
N ARG A 3 -8.71 8.94 7.20
CA ARG A 3 -9.39 7.66 6.94
C ARG A 3 -8.45 6.49 6.89
N ASP A 4 -7.18 6.76 6.63
CA ASP A 4 -6.16 5.78 6.32
C ASP A 4 -4.95 6.04 7.21
N SER A 5 -4.06 5.08 7.30
CA SER A 5 -2.82 5.21 8.06
C SER A 5 -1.61 5.02 7.15
N ASN A 6 -0.70 6.00 7.15
CA ASN A 6 0.61 5.86 6.52
C ASN A 6 1.60 5.29 7.53
N PHE A 7 2.30 4.24 7.14
CA PHE A 7 3.37 3.62 7.91
C PHE A 7 4.70 3.83 7.18
N ILE A 8 5.67 4.39 7.89
CA ILE A 8 7.06 4.46 7.41
C ILE A 8 7.68 3.08 7.62
N LEU A 9 8.33 2.55 6.60
CA LEU A 9 8.91 1.20 6.64
C LEU A 9 10.33 1.24 7.21
N ASP A 10 10.61 0.31 8.14
CA ASP A 10 11.96 0.06 8.63
C ASP A 10 12.74 -0.76 7.62
N LYS A 11 13.29 -0.11 6.61
CA LYS A 11 14.07 -0.76 5.55
C LYS A 11 15.53 -0.90 5.94
N ALA A 12 16.12 -2.05 5.63
CA ALA A 12 17.56 -2.28 5.84
C ALA A 12 18.39 -1.49 4.83
N VAL A 13 17.89 -1.35 3.59
CA VAL A 13 18.52 -0.58 2.52
C VAL A 13 17.47 0.29 1.84
N GLU A 14 17.69 1.58 1.86
CA GLU A 14 16.81 2.55 1.18
C GLU A 14 16.74 2.26 -0.32
N GLY A 15 15.53 2.32 -0.90
CA GLY A 15 15.31 2.02 -2.32
C GLY A 15 15.37 0.54 -2.72
N SER A 16 15.66 -0.38 -1.79
CA SER A 16 15.57 -1.81 -2.07
C SER A 16 14.14 -2.33 -1.96
N ILE A 17 13.82 -3.39 -2.71
CA ILE A 17 12.54 -4.08 -2.62
C ILE A 17 12.53 -4.93 -1.35
N GLU A 18 11.80 -4.50 -0.34
CA GLU A 18 11.70 -5.17 0.95
C GLU A 18 10.25 -5.39 1.35
N LEU A 19 10.04 -6.34 2.28
CA LEU A 19 8.72 -6.67 2.82
C LEU A 19 8.09 -5.43 3.48
N MET A 20 6.91 -5.02 3.02
CA MET A 20 6.15 -3.92 3.61
C MET A 20 4.98 -4.37 4.47
N ALA A 21 4.39 -5.53 4.16
CA ALA A 21 3.25 -6.05 4.91
C ALA A 21 3.02 -7.53 4.66
N VAL A 22 2.42 -8.20 5.65
CA VAL A 22 1.89 -9.56 5.52
C VAL A 22 0.43 -9.56 5.95
N ALA A 23 -0.44 -10.10 5.12
CA ALA A 23 -1.84 -10.32 5.43
C ALA A 23 -2.18 -11.80 5.32
N SER A 24 -2.80 -12.38 6.33
CA SER A 24 -3.18 -13.79 6.32
C SER A 24 -4.62 -13.98 6.80
N CYS A 25 -5.30 -14.96 6.23
CA CYS A 25 -6.63 -15.38 6.64
C CYS A 25 -6.62 -16.88 6.92
N LYS A 26 -6.90 -17.24 8.17
CA LYS A 26 -6.91 -18.65 8.59
C LYS A 26 -8.04 -19.46 7.96
N GLU A 27 -9.17 -18.80 7.69
CA GLU A 27 -10.35 -19.47 7.11
C GLU A 27 -10.13 -19.86 5.65
N SER A 28 -9.50 -18.99 4.86
CA SER A 28 -9.18 -19.27 3.45
C SER A 28 -7.85 -19.99 3.25
N GLY A 29 -6.96 -19.96 4.25
CA GLY A 29 -5.58 -20.45 4.15
C GLY A 29 -4.65 -19.55 3.34
N ILE A 30 -5.14 -18.42 2.83
CA ILE A 30 -4.36 -17.52 1.99
C ILE A 30 -3.50 -16.60 2.84
N THR A 31 -2.23 -16.49 2.48
CA THR A 31 -1.31 -15.46 2.97
C THR A 31 -0.84 -14.62 1.79
N MET A 32 -0.83 -13.30 1.96
CA MET A 32 -0.27 -12.35 1.00
C MET A 32 0.92 -11.64 1.65
N GLU A 33 2.07 -11.73 1.00
CA GLU A 33 3.25 -10.94 1.32
C GLU A 33 3.37 -9.80 0.29
N ALA A 34 3.49 -8.58 0.77
CA ALA A 34 3.62 -7.40 -0.09
C ALA A 34 4.99 -6.75 0.12
N PHE A 35 5.66 -6.37 -0.99
CA PHE A 35 7.01 -5.80 -1.01
C PHE A 35 7.00 -4.51 -1.83
N THR A 36 7.90 -3.58 -1.50
CA THR A 36 8.07 -2.34 -2.24
C THR A 36 9.49 -1.78 -2.11
N ASP A 37 9.93 -1.03 -3.11
CA ASP A 37 11.12 -0.19 -3.06
C ASP A 37 10.84 1.21 -2.46
N LEU A 38 9.56 1.60 -2.32
CA LEU A 38 9.16 2.89 -1.75
C LEU A 38 9.25 2.92 -0.21
N PRO A 39 9.39 4.12 0.38
CA PRO A 39 9.65 4.25 1.82
C PRO A 39 8.44 4.00 2.73
N CYS A 40 7.22 4.06 2.20
CA CYS A 40 6.02 3.98 3.01
C CYS A 40 4.96 3.06 2.42
N VAL A 41 4.03 2.63 3.26
CA VAL A 41 2.80 1.97 2.88
C VAL A 41 1.59 2.66 3.51
N GLN A 42 0.58 2.95 2.72
CA GLN A 42 -0.72 3.40 3.18
C GLN A 42 -1.62 2.18 3.36
N PHE A 43 -2.18 2.02 4.55
CA PHE A 43 -3.15 0.99 4.85
C PHE A 43 -4.56 1.58 4.95
N TYR A 44 -5.48 1.05 4.16
CA TYR A 44 -6.90 1.39 4.20
C TYR A 44 -7.75 0.14 4.37
N ALA A 45 -8.50 0.06 5.44
CA ALA A 45 -9.30 -1.10 5.81
C ALA A 45 -10.74 -1.10 5.25
N GLY A 46 -11.03 -0.31 4.24
CA GLY A 46 -12.36 -0.26 3.62
C GLY A 46 -13.46 0.36 4.48
N ASN A 47 -13.13 1.19 5.46
CA ASN A 47 -14.10 1.75 6.43
C ASN A 47 -15.15 2.68 5.81
N PHE A 48 -14.90 3.19 4.61
CA PHE A 48 -15.77 4.15 3.90
C PHE A 48 -16.30 3.60 2.57
N ILE A 49 -16.20 2.30 2.35
CA ILE A 49 -16.85 1.65 1.20
C ILE A 49 -18.35 1.81 1.36
N ALA A 50 -18.99 2.44 0.38
CA ALA A 50 -20.44 2.51 0.32
C ALA A 50 -21.00 1.14 -0.06
N PRO A 51 -22.11 0.71 0.54
CA PRO A 51 -22.76 -0.55 0.16
C PRO A 51 -23.08 -0.59 -1.33
N VAL A 52 -22.60 -1.62 -2.02
CA VAL A 52 -22.79 -1.78 -3.47
C VAL A 52 -22.82 -3.25 -3.86
N THR A 53 -23.69 -3.60 -4.82
CA THR A 53 -23.65 -4.91 -5.44
C THR A 53 -22.61 -4.90 -6.56
N GLY A 54 -21.60 -5.71 -6.40
CA GLY A 54 -20.49 -5.82 -7.32
C GLY A 54 -20.60 -7.02 -8.27
N LYS A 55 -19.44 -7.50 -8.69
CA LYS A 55 -19.31 -8.59 -9.66
C LYS A 55 -19.99 -9.86 -9.17
N ASN A 56 -20.71 -10.54 -10.07
CA ASN A 56 -21.45 -11.78 -9.82
C ASN A 56 -22.54 -11.67 -8.72
N GLY A 57 -23.09 -10.47 -8.48
CA GLY A 57 -24.12 -10.25 -7.48
C GLY A 57 -23.59 -10.24 -6.03
N VAL A 58 -22.28 -10.24 -5.83
CA VAL A 58 -21.68 -10.16 -4.50
C VAL A 58 -21.89 -8.77 -3.92
N PHE A 59 -22.40 -8.71 -2.69
CA PHE A 59 -22.61 -7.46 -1.99
C PHE A 59 -21.32 -7.03 -1.27
N TYR A 60 -20.87 -5.83 -1.56
CA TYR A 60 -19.70 -5.21 -0.90
C TYR A 60 -20.16 -4.16 0.10
N ASP A 61 -19.54 -4.16 1.28
CA ASP A 61 -19.80 -3.22 2.36
C ASP A 61 -18.49 -2.89 3.07
N LYS A 62 -18.58 -2.07 4.11
CA LYS A 62 -17.45 -1.70 4.96
C LYS A 62 -16.64 -2.91 5.37
N ARG A 63 -15.32 -2.79 5.30
CA ARG A 63 -14.35 -3.82 5.72
C ARG A 63 -14.42 -5.14 4.94
N ASN A 64 -15.04 -5.16 3.77
CA ASN A 64 -15.00 -6.32 2.88
C ASN A 64 -13.74 -6.36 2.00
N GLY A 65 -12.86 -5.37 2.13
CA GLY A 65 -11.60 -5.30 1.45
C GLY A 65 -10.66 -4.33 2.14
N PHE A 66 -9.39 -4.39 1.76
CA PHE A 66 -8.37 -3.47 2.23
C PHE A 66 -7.39 -3.13 1.10
N CYS A 67 -6.67 -2.03 1.26
CA CYS A 67 -5.61 -1.61 0.36
C CYS A 67 -4.27 -1.54 1.11
N LEU A 68 -3.20 -1.94 0.42
CA LEU A 68 -1.82 -1.69 0.79
C LEU A 68 -1.19 -0.90 -0.36
N GLU A 69 -0.97 0.39 -0.13
CA GLU A 69 -0.57 1.33 -1.18
C GLU A 69 0.85 1.80 -0.89
N SER A 70 1.82 1.38 -1.71
CA SER A 70 3.19 1.86 -1.60
C SER A 70 3.28 3.31 -2.04
N GLN A 71 3.99 4.15 -1.27
CA GLN A 71 4.04 5.58 -1.51
C GLN A 71 5.25 6.24 -0.85
N TYR A 72 5.49 7.51 -1.19
CA TYR A 72 6.34 8.41 -0.40
C TYR A 72 5.55 8.95 0.80
N VAL A 73 6.26 9.61 1.73
CA VAL A 73 5.62 10.27 2.88
C VAL A 73 4.58 11.27 2.38
N PRO A 74 3.35 11.25 2.91
CA PRO A 74 2.33 12.23 2.54
C PRO A 74 2.82 13.66 2.75
N ASN A 75 2.61 14.52 1.75
CA ASN A 75 3.08 15.90 1.74
C ASN A 75 4.61 16.08 1.82
N ALA A 76 5.37 15.08 1.39
CA ALA A 76 6.85 15.10 1.43
C ALA A 76 7.43 16.34 0.70
N ILE A 77 6.78 16.81 -0.33
CA ILE A 77 7.22 18.00 -1.10
C ILE A 77 7.43 19.23 -0.20
N ASN A 78 6.67 19.37 0.88
CA ASN A 78 6.70 20.49 1.82
C ASN A 78 7.41 20.16 3.13
N GLN A 79 7.95 18.94 3.30
CA GLN A 79 8.61 18.51 4.53
C GLN A 79 10.12 18.53 4.37
N GLU A 80 10.84 19.04 5.38
CA GLU A 80 12.29 18.97 5.43
C GLU A 80 12.74 17.56 5.82
N GLY A 81 13.85 17.11 5.23
CA GLY A 81 14.43 15.79 5.53
C GLY A 81 13.75 14.60 4.84
N GLU A 82 12.63 14.81 4.16
CA GLU A 82 11.94 13.75 3.43
C GLU A 82 12.37 13.71 1.95
N GLU A 83 12.41 12.51 1.39
CA GLU A 83 12.62 12.32 -0.05
C GLU A 83 11.48 12.97 -0.83
N LYS A 84 11.83 13.87 -1.76
CA LYS A 84 10.85 14.59 -2.58
C LYS A 84 10.44 13.76 -3.79
N PRO A 85 9.16 13.43 -3.95
CA PRO A 85 8.66 12.71 -5.13
C PRO A 85 8.54 13.65 -6.33
N ILE A 86 9.68 14.20 -6.77
CA ILE A 86 9.79 15.12 -7.90
C ILE A 86 10.40 14.39 -9.08
N LEU A 87 9.74 14.46 -10.23
CA LEU A 87 10.22 13.96 -11.49
C LEU A 87 10.46 15.15 -12.44
N GLU A 88 11.70 15.36 -12.82
CA GLU A 88 12.05 16.41 -13.77
C GLU A 88 11.73 15.98 -15.21
N ALA A 89 11.57 16.97 -16.10
CA ALA A 89 11.32 16.68 -17.51
C ALA A 89 12.50 15.92 -18.14
N GLY A 90 12.22 14.74 -18.66
CA GLY A 90 13.23 13.83 -19.25
C GLY A 90 13.68 12.70 -18.31
N ASP A 91 13.35 12.76 -17.04
CA ASP A 91 13.62 11.67 -16.10
C ASP A 91 12.63 10.52 -16.25
N THR A 92 13.00 9.35 -15.75
CA THR A 92 12.14 8.17 -15.69
C THR A 92 11.78 7.86 -14.26
N TYR A 93 10.49 7.72 -13.95
CA TYR A 93 9.99 7.16 -12.71
C TYR A 93 9.87 5.64 -12.85
N ASP A 94 10.60 4.91 -12.03
CA ASP A 94 10.60 3.45 -12.01
C ASP A 94 10.51 2.97 -10.55
N THR A 95 9.48 2.21 -10.23
CA THR A 95 9.22 1.68 -8.90
C THR A 95 8.58 0.31 -9.00
N THR A 96 8.80 -0.52 -8.00
CA THR A 96 8.31 -1.90 -7.99
C THR A 96 7.53 -2.20 -6.72
N THR A 97 6.31 -2.69 -6.90
CA THR A 97 5.51 -3.29 -5.83
C THR A 97 5.16 -4.72 -6.20
N VAL A 98 5.40 -5.65 -5.28
CA VAL A 98 5.16 -7.09 -5.50
C VAL A 98 4.13 -7.59 -4.48
N TYR A 99 3.13 -8.31 -4.95
CA TYR A 99 2.19 -9.06 -4.12
C TYR A 99 2.38 -10.55 -4.40
N LYS A 100 2.82 -11.28 -3.39
CA LYS A 100 3.05 -12.73 -3.44
C LYS A 100 1.96 -13.43 -2.63
N PHE A 101 1.25 -14.35 -3.27
CA PHE A 101 0.20 -15.14 -2.64
C PHE A 101 0.69 -16.56 -2.35
N ILE A 102 0.39 -17.04 -1.14
CA ILE A 102 0.70 -18.39 -0.66
C ILE A 102 -0.64 -19.01 -0.25
N PHE A 103 -0.87 -20.22 -0.79
CA PHE A 103 -2.11 -20.97 -0.58
C PHE A 103 -1.85 -22.23 0.22
#